data_296d55ee537cef1c19d6b4ecfc3441d1
#
_entry.id   296d55ee537cef1c19d6b4ecfc3441d1
#
_cell.length_a   1.000
_cell.length_b   1.000
_cell.length_c   1.000
_cell.angle_alpha   90.00
_cell.angle_beta   90.00
_cell.angle_gamma   90.00
#
_symmetry.space_group_name_H-M   'P 1'
#
loop_
_entity.id
_entity.type
_entity.pdbx_description
1 polymer ?
#
loop_
_entity_poly.entity_id
_entity_poly.type
_entity_poly.pdbx_seq_one_letter_code
_entity_poly.pdbx_strand_id
1 'polypeptide(L)'
;MVSDPHVAVAGASASEVAIMFRTRNISVVPVVDDHRTRRFLGTLSDRDLVTRCLAAGRDPLHTRADELMRPNTCVVAPEQELDAFVLRMDLEENESHLRATITVVDDDHRVVGFISHPEQIAGLQIVWG
;
A
#
# COMPACT_ATOMS: atom_id res chain seq x y z
N MET A 1 -8.67 7.10 -7.08
CA MET A 1 -8.66 6.16 -5.94
C MET A 1 -9.37 4.89 -6.32
N VAL A 2 -8.81 3.77 -5.95
CA VAL A 2 -9.47 2.49 -6.10
C VAL A 2 -10.28 2.23 -4.83
N SER A 3 -11.58 2.11 -4.96
CA SER A 3 -12.47 1.69 -3.87
C SER A 3 -12.47 0.17 -3.83
N ASP A 4 -12.51 -0.40 -2.65
CA ASP A 4 -12.40 -1.85 -2.45
C ASP A 4 -11.12 -2.42 -3.10
N PRO A 5 -9.95 -1.91 -2.71
CA PRO A 5 -8.70 -2.35 -3.30
C PRO A 5 -8.35 -3.77 -2.90
N HIS A 6 -7.48 -4.39 -3.70
CA HIS A 6 -6.88 -5.65 -3.29
C HIS A 6 -6.01 -5.42 -2.07
N VAL A 7 -6.04 -6.36 -1.13
CA VAL A 7 -5.24 -6.30 0.08
C VAL A 7 -4.54 -7.64 0.28
N ALA A 8 -3.42 -7.60 0.98
CA ALA A 8 -2.75 -8.80 1.45
C ALA A 8 -2.99 -8.91 2.96
N VAL A 9 -3.30 -10.11 3.44
CA VAL A 9 -3.41 -10.31 4.89
C VAL A 9 -2.02 -10.54 5.48
N ALA A 10 -1.86 -10.17 6.74
CA ALA A 10 -0.58 -10.21 7.43
C ALA A 10 0.11 -11.57 7.35
N GLY A 11 -0.66 -12.64 7.42
CA GLY A 11 -0.12 -14.00 7.40
C GLY A 11 0.11 -14.60 6.03
N ALA A 12 -0.21 -13.88 4.95
CA ALA A 12 0.04 -14.37 3.60
C ALA A 12 1.54 -14.51 3.37
N SER A 13 1.94 -15.53 2.61
CA SER A 13 3.36 -15.71 2.30
C SER A 13 3.80 -14.70 1.23
N ALA A 14 5.10 -14.43 1.19
CA ALA A 14 5.67 -13.60 0.14
C ALA A 14 5.34 -14.16 -1.24
N SER A 15 5.35 -15.50 -1.40
CA SER A 15 4.97 -16.13 -2.65
C SER A 15 3.54 -15.83 -3.05
N GLU A 16 2.62 -15.88 -2.10
CA GLU A 16 1.21 -15.56 -2.37
C GLU A 16 1.05 -14.12 -2.82
N VAL A 17 1.76 -13.20 -2.19
CA VAL A 17 1.72 -11.79 -2.56
C VAL A 17 2.34 -11.58 -3.94
N ALA A 18 3.44 -12.26 -4.24
CA ALA A 18 4.06 -12.19 -5.57
C ALA A 18 3.11 -12.68 -6.67
N ILE A 19 2.38 -13.75 -6.41
CA ILE A 19 1.37 -14.26 -7.35
C ILE A 19 0.26 -13.23 -7.54
N MET A 20 -0.18 -12.58 -6.47
CA MET A 20 -1.17 -11.50 -6.56
C MET A 20 -0.67 -10.37 -7.44
N PHE A 21 0.57 -9.94 -7.27
CA PHE A 21 1.17 -8.89 -8.09
C PHE A 21 1.15 -9.27 -9.57
N ARG A 22 1.50 -10.52 -9.87
CA ARG A 22 1.50 -11.01 -11.24
C ARG A 22 0.10 -11.10 -11.83
N THR A 23 -0.82 -11.72 -11.11
CA THR A 23 -2.16 -11.99 -11.64
C THR A 23 -3.02 -10.74 -11.74
N ARG A 24 -2.81 -9.78 -10.86
CA ARG A 24 -3.57 -8.53 -10.83
C ARG A 24 -2.86 -7.38 -11.53
N ASN A 25 -1.62 -7.62 -11.97
CA ASN A 25 -0.77 -6.61 -12.62
C ASN A 25 -0.63 -5.35 -11.75
N ILE A 26 -0.33 -5.56 -10.48
CA ILE A 26 -0.10 -4.49 -9.52
C ILE A 26 1.28 -4.68 -8.90
N SER A 27 1.83 -3.61 -8.33
CA SER A 27 3.18 -3.63 -7.78
C SER A 27 3.24 -3.32 -6.30
N VAL A 28 2.11 -3.01 -5.70
CA VAL A 28 2.05 -2.65 -4.29
C VAL A 28 0.64 -2.92 -3.77
N VAL A 29 0.55 -3.35 -2.51
CA VAL A 29 -0.73 -3.61 -1.85
C VAL A 29 -0.68 -3.13 -0.41
N PRO A 30 -1.80 -2.68 0.14
CA PRO A 30 -1.90 -2.53 1.58
C PRO A 30 -1.97 -3.91 2.26
N VAL A 31 -1.33 -4.01 3.41
CA VAL A 31 -1.37 -5.20 4.24
C VAL A 31 -2.33 -4.93 5.39
N VAL A 32 -3.23 -5.88 5.60
CA VAL A 32 -4.27 -5.78 6.63
C VAL A 32 -4.19 -6.97 7.58
N ASP A 33 -4.82 -6.84 8.74
CA ASP A 33 -4.82 -7.89 9.75
C ASP A 33 -5.54 -9.16 9.25
N ASP A 34 -6.75 -8.99 8.70
CA ASP A 34 -7.48 -10.08 8.05
C ASP A 34 -8.49 -9.50 7.05
N HIS A 35 -9.11 -10.39 6.27
CA HIS A 35 -10.05 -9.97 5.23
C HIS A 35 -11.35 -9.41 5.78
N ARG A 36 -11.69 -9.73 7.02
CA ARG A 36 -12.96 -9.31 7.61
C ARG A 36 -12.85 -7.92 8.20
N THR A 37 -11.85 -7.68 9.04
CA THR A 37 -11.65 -6.39 9.69
C THR A 37 -10.94 -5.39 8.79
N ARG A 38 -10.01 -5.86 7.94
CA ARG A 38 -9.26 -5.07 6.97
C ARG A 38 -8.54 -3.87 7.62
N ARG A 39 -8.09 -4.05 8.86
CA ARG A 39 -7.34 -2.99 9.54
C ARG A 39 -5.97 -2.85 8.91
N PHE A 40 -5.62 -1.63 8.59
CA PHE A 40 -4.36 -1.33 7.90
C PHE A 40 -3.17 -1.53 8.82
N LEU A 41 -2.17 -2.27 8.36
CA LEU A 41 -0.93 -2.51 9.10
C LEU A 41 0.28 -1.89 8.41
N GLY A 42 0.32 -1.87 7.10
CA GLY A 42 1.45 -1.36 6.35
C GLY A 42 1.27 -1.59 4.87
N THR A 43 2.32 -1.34 4.10
CA THR A 43 2.33 -1.48 2.65
C THR A 43 3.45 -2.41 2.22
N LEU A 44 3.19 -3.21 1.21
CA LEU A 44 4.16 -4.17 0.67
C LEU A 44 4.25 -3.99 -0.83
N SER A 45 5.46 -3.78 -1.33
CA SER A 45 5.70 -3.59 -2.76
C SER A 45 6.49 -4.77 -3.34
N ASP A 46 6.51 -4.86 -4.67
CA ASP A 46 7.31 -5.84 -5.38
C ASP A 46 8.81 -5.65 -5.07
N ARG A 47 9.24 -4.40 -4.93
CA ARG A 47 10.62 -4.14 -4.53
C ARG A 47 10.93 -4.69 -3.14
N ASP A 48 9.98 -4.61 -2.21
CA ASP A 48 10.16 -5.18 -0.88
C ASP A 48 10.34 -6.70 -0.96
N LEU A 49 9.61 -7.37 -1.85
CA LEU A 49 9.78 -8.80 -2.05
C LEU A 49 11.19 -9.13 -2.56
N VAL A 50 11.69 -8.33 -3.49
CA VAL A 50 13.01 -8.54 -4.06
C VAL A 50 14.10 -8.24 -3.03
N THR A 51 14.06 -7.07 -2.40
CA THR A 51 15.17 -6.60 -1.58
C THR A 51 15.14 -7.17 -0.17
N ARG A 52 13.95 -7.39 0.40
CA ARG A 52 13.81 -7.77 1.80
C ARG A 52 13.52 -9.26 1.99
N CYS A 53 13.14 -9.95 0.93
CA CYS A 53 12.93 -11.40 0.96
C CYS A 53 13.99 -12.13 0.15
N LEU A 54 13.99 -11.95 -1.17
CA LEU A 54 14.89 -12.71 -2.05
C LEU A 54 16.36 -12.34 -1.81
N ALA A 55 16.70 -11.06 -1.82
CA ALA A 55 18.09 -10.61 -1.63
C ALA A 55 18.58 -10.90 -0.22
N ALA A 56 17.67 -10.97 0.75
CA ALA A 56 18.02 -11.30 2.12
C ALA A 56 18.15 -12.81 2.37
N GLY A 57 17.93 -13.63 1.34
CA GLY A 57 18.02 -15.07 1.46
C GLY A 57 16.87 -15.72 2.22
N ARG A 58 15.74 -15.04 2.34
CA ARG A 58 14.58 -15.58 3.04
C ARG A 58 13.75 -16.44 2.10
N ASP A 59 13.12 -17.46 2.65
CA ASP A 59 12.26 -18.36 1.88
C ASP A 59 10.90 -17.68 1.65
N PRO A 60 10.53 -17.38 0.39
CA PRO A 60 9.26 -16.71 0.12
C PRO A 60 8.03 -17.54 0.48
N LEU A 61 8.16 -18.85 0.59
CA LEU A 61 7.05 -19.71 1.01
C LEU A 61 6.79 -19.63 2.51
N HIS A 62 7.79 -19.22 3.29
CA HIS A 62 7.74 -19.22 4.75
C HIS A 62 7.97 -17.85 5.36
N THR A 63 7.99 -16.80 4.53
CA THR A 63 8.10 -15.43 4.99
C THR A 63 6.75 -14.74 4.86
N ARG A 64 6.30 -14.11 5.94
CA ARG A 64 4.97 -13.51 6.00
C ARG A 64 4.99 -12.09 5.45
N ALA A 65 3.85 -11.66 4.93
CA ALA A 65 3.69 -10.28 4.44
C ALA A 65 4.00 -9.25 5.52
N ASP A 66 3.57 -9.48 6.76
CA ASP A 66 3.79 -8.54 7.85
C ASP A 66 5.26 -8.45 8.26
N GLU A 67 6.10 -9.42 7.90
CA GLU A 67 7.54 -9.35 8.15
C GLU A 67 8.26 -8.47 7.11
N LEU A 68 7.65 -8.27 5.96
CA LEU A 68 8.26 -7.54 4.85
C LEU A 68 7.66 -6.15 4.62
N MET A 69 6.49 -5.90 5.18
CA MET A 69 5.78 -4.65 4.95
C MET A 69 6.50 -3.45 5.56
N ARG A 70 6.17 -2.27 5.06
CA ARG A 70 6.61 -1.01 5.62
C ARG A 70 5.45 -0.40 6.40
N PRO A 71 5.57 -0.28 7.72
CA PRO A 71 4.46 0.22 8.53
C PRO A 71 4.25 1.73 8.44
N ASN A 72 5.30 2.49 8.10
CA ASN A 72 5.24 3.95 8.09
C ASN A 72 4.91 4.47 6.70
N THR A 73 3.72 4.15 6.22
CA THR A 73 3.25 4.62 4.93
C THR A 73 2.24 5.73 5.10
N CYS A 74 2.00 6.46 4.03
CA CYS A 74 1.08 7.57 4.06
C CYS A 74 -0.36 7.07 4.16
N VAL A 75 -1.07 7.52 5.18
CA VAL A 75 -2.43 7.10 5.46
C VAL A 75 -3.30 8.33 5.60
N VAL A 76 -4.45 8.34 4.95
CA VAL A 76 -5.40 9.45 5.04
C VAL A 76 -6.81 8.94 5.28
N ALA A 77 -7.63 9.75 5.92
CA ALA A 77 -9.06 9.49 6.07
C ALA A 77 -9.79 9.95 4.79
N PRO A 78 -10.95 9.38 4.48
CA PRO A 78 -11.68 9.75 3.27
C PRO A 78 -12.06 11.24 3.22
N GLU A 79 -12.33 11.85 4.36
CA GLU A 79 -12.69 13.25 4.47
C GLU A 79 -11.49 14.18 4.62
N GLN A 80 -10.29 13.64 4.65
CA GLN A 80 -9.10 14.42 4.87
C GLN A 80 -8.88 15.36 3.68
N GLU A 81 -8.42 16.56 3.99
CA GLU A 81 -8.20 17.57 2.98
C GLU A 81 -7.16 17.13 1.98
N LEU A 82 -7.56 17.10 0.74
CA LEU A 82 -6.69 16.71 -0.36
C LEU A 82 -5.49 17.66 -0.49
N ASP A 83 -5.68 18.94 -0.15
CA ASP A 83 -4.63 19.94 -0.25
C ASP A 83 -3.46 19.67 0.68
N ALA A 84 -3.74 19.35 1.94
CA ALA A 84 -2.70 19.01 2.89
C ALA A 84 -1.95 17.76 2.46
N PHE A 85 -2.67 16.85 1.85
CA PHE A 85 -2.13 15.61 1.33
C PHE A 85 -1.20 15.86 0.15
N VAL A 86 -1.63 16.66 -0.81
CA VAL A 86 -0.82 17.01 -1.98
C VAL A 86 0.46 17.72 -1.55
N LEU A 87 0.37 18.63 -0.58
CA LEU A 87 1.55 19.31 -0.05
C LEU A 87 2.55 18.34 0.57
N ARG A 88 2.06 17.36 1.33
CA ARG A 88 2.93 16.36 1.92
C ARG A 88 3.62 15.53 0.84
N MET A 89 2.88 15.17 -0.20
CA MET A 89 3.41 14.40 -1.30
C MET A 89 4.50 15.15 -2.05
N ASP A 90 4.31 16.44 -2.29
CA ASP A 90 5.30 17.26 -2.94
C ASP A 90 6.60 17.32 -2.16
N LEU A 91 6.52 17.37 -0.84
CA LEU A 91 7.69 17.37 0.01
C LEU A 91 8.42 16.03 -0.01
N GLU A 92 7.68 14.95 0.01
CA GLU A 92 8.25 13.61 -0.01
C GLU A 92 8.78 13.23 -1.39
N GLU A 93 8.20 13.76 -2.43
CA GLU A 93 8.58 13.48 -3.81
C GLU A 93 10.03 13.86 -4.08
N ASN A 94 10.55 14.88 -3.41
CA ASN A 94 11.94 15.30 -3.53
C ASN A 94 12.91 14.27 -2.94
N GLU A 95 12.45 13.39 -2.09
CA GLU A 95 13.32 12.41 -1.43
C GLU A 95 13.16 11.01 -2.01
N SER A 96 11.96 10.63 -2.42
CA SER A 96 11.77 9.31 -3.02
C SER A 96 10.57 9.33 -3.95
N HIS A 97 10.74 10.02 -5.04
CA HIS A 97 9.67 10.26 -6.02
C HIS A 97 9.10 9.03 -6.68
N LEU A 98 9.39 7.87 -6.22
CA LEU A 98 8.99 6.71 -6.97
C LEU A 98 7.91 5.88 -6.34
N ARG A 99 7.54 6.18 -5.08
CA ARG A 99 6.79 5.15 -4.40
C ARG A 99 5.76 5.63 -3.44
N ALA A 100 5.36 6.82 -3.60
CA ALA A 100 4.32 7.30 -2.73
C ALA A 100 3.05 6.57 -3.10
N THR A 101 2.65 5.68 -2.25
CA THR A 101 1.33 5.10 -2.29
C THR A 101 0.57 5.62 -1.10
N ILE A 102 -0.72 5.75 -1.30
CA ILE A 102 -1.57 6.34 -0.28
C ILE A 102 -2.67 5.38 0.04
N THR A 103 -2.75 5.01 1.30
CA THR A 103 -3.83 4.17 1.79
C THR A 103 -4.89 5.04 2.43
N VAL A 104 -6.13 4.86 2.01
CA VAL A 104 -7.27 5.55 2.58
C VAL A 104 -7.93 4.63 3.59
N VAL A 105 -8.08 5.12 4.81
CA VAL A 105 -8.68 4.34 5.89
C VAL A 105 -9.88 5.07 6.48
N ASP A 106 -10.82 4.31 7.03
CA ASP A 106 -11.97 4.88 7.73
C ASP A 106 -11.62 5.17 9.21
N ASP A 107 -12.61 5.55 10.00
CA ASP A 107 -12.42 5.90 11.41
C ASP A 107 -11.94 4.72 12.25
N ASP A 108 -12.18 3.50 11.80
CA ASP A 108 -11.72 2.29 12.47
C ASP A 108 -10.36 1.81 11.94
N HIS A 109 -9.69 2.65 11.12
CA HIS A 109 -8.40 2.34 10.53
C HIS A 109 -8.46 1.14 9.56
N ARG A 110 -9.62 0.94 8.94
CA ARG A 110 -9.80 -0.12 7.94
C ARG A 110 -9.57 0.43 6.54
N VAL A 111 -8.93 -0.37 5.69
CA VAL A 111 -8.63 0.03 4.32
C VAL A 111 -9.91 0.14 3.51
N VAL A 112 -10.17 1.34 2.99
CA VAL A 112 -11.33 1.61 2.13
C VAL A 112 -10.92 2.13 0.75
N GLY A 113 -9.66 2.47 0.54
CA GLY A 113 -9.19 2.92 -0.76
C GLY A 113 -7.68 2.87 -0.86
N PHE A 114 -7.18 3.01 -2.07
CA PHE A 114 -5.75 2.96 -2.33
C PHE A 114 -5.42 3.81 -3.56
N ILE A 115 -4.32 4.56 -3.48
CA ILE A 115 -3.84 5.39 -4.57
C ILE A 115 -2.38 5.03 -4.81
N SER A 116 -2.07 4.54 -6.01
CA SER A 116 -0.74 4.01 -6.31
C SER A 116 0.11 4.93 -7.18
N HIS A 117 -0.44 5.97 -7.76
CA HIS A 117 0.32 6.90 -8.60
C HIS A 117 -0.02 8.32 -8.20
N PRO A 118 0.57 8.81 -7.10
CA PRO A 118 0.20 10.13 -6.57
C PRO A 118 0.48 11.28 -7.51
N GLU A 119 1.41 11.15 -8.44
CA GLU A 119 1.66 12.17 -9.45
C GLU A 119 0.45 12.39 -10.36
N GLN A 120 -0.43 11.39 -10.47
CA GLN A 120 -1.67 11.53 -11.21
C GLN A 120 -2.72 12.28 -10.42
N ILE A 121 -2.55 12.37 -9.11
CA ILE A 121 -3.51 13.04 -8.24
C ILE A 121 -3.47 14.54 -8.45
N ALA A 122 -2.28 15.09 -8.64
CA ALA A 122 -2.11 16.53 -8.83
C ALA A 122 -2.80 17.03 -10.11
N GLY A 123 -2.93 16.16 -11.12
CA GLY A 123 -3.61 16.50 -12.36
C GLY A 123 -5.05 16.01 -12.41
N LEU A 124 -5.48 15.27 -11.43
CA LEU A 124 -6.80 14.70 -11.39
C LEU A 124 -7.64 15.37 -10.34
N GLN A 125 -8.84 15.69 -10.72
CA GLN A 125 -9.84 15.94 -9.72
C GLN A 125 -10.30 14.60 -9.21
N ILE A 126 -9.66 14.13 -8.17
CA ILE A 126 -10.05 12.89 -7.60
C ILE A 126 -11.35 13.10 -6.88
N VAL A 127 -12.35 12.45 -7.38
CA VAL A 127 -13.62 12.39 -6.71
C VAL A 127 -13.52 11.24 -5.72
N TRP A 128 -13.48 11.60 -4.47
CA TRP A 128 -13.55 10.63 -3.39
C TRP A 128 -14.96 10.05 -3.39
N GLY A 129 -15.08 8.82 -3.75
CA GLY A 129 -16.42 8.25 -3.75
C GLY A 129 -16.40 6.79 -3.98
#